data_fa9bc0f39b8f9b5c2930350b63a10aba
#
_entry.id   fa9bc0f39b8f9b5c2930350b63a10aba
#
_cell.length_a   1.000
_cell.length_b   1.000
_cell.length_c   1.000
_cell.angle_alpha   90.00
_cell.angle_beta   90.00
_cell.angle_gamma   90.00
#
_symmetry.space_group_name_H-M   'P 1'
#
loop_
_entity.id
_entity.type
_entity.pdbx_description
1 polymer ?
#
loop_
_entity_poly.entity_id
_entity_poly.type
_entity_poly.pdbx_seq_one_letter_code
_entity_poly.pdbx_strand_id
1 'polypeptide(L)'
;MELSDDILILKDLVVKLLARIEVLEAENAELRSRLNQNSANSHQPPSSEGLKKKPAFSQSQGKKTGGQFGHAGKTLSMVSSPDHILVHHAPCCGCCSKVFTISDVSSILQKRQVFDIPAPRLEVLEHQIGIITCCGQVHQGSFPSMVNQPVQYGSKIKALSVLLNTDYKVPFEKIEQLLGDLYNCTFNESTAISANTTCFDALEGIQTHIKAQILNSLVAHFDETGMRVAGKLHWFHTASTTLFTYLFVHAKRGKEALQSSHSLLNDFKNWAVHDCWKSYFDFTDCSHALCNAHILRELEALKENKSIWAVQMKDLLIELFHLSQKATIIVPNKDIWLQKYLKICQNADTEEPPPIKGKKGKPKNSKGRNLLNRLVEHQDGVLAFAFTQIVPFTNNQAERDIRSLKTKQKVATSFRTFKGAENHARIQSFVSTLRKHQMNVFQNLIDIFNQKQVVFKTA
;
A
#
# COMPACT_ATOMS: atom_id res chain seq x y z
N MET A 1 -69.37 -28.92 -19.81
CA MET A 1 -68.98 -28.03 -18.66
C MET A 1 -67.60 -28.41 -18.14
N GLU A 2 -67.19 -29.66 -18.09
CA GLU A 2 -65.91 -30.15 -17.57
C GLU A 2 -64.68 -29.69 -18.35
N LEU A 3 -64.69 -29.54 -19.66
CA LEU A 3 -63.57 -29.12 -20.51
C LEU A 3 -63.14 -27.61 -20.28
N SER A 4 -64.06 -26.75 -19.82
CA SER A 4 -63.76 -25.34 -19.61
C SER A 4 -63.05 -25.12 -18.27
N ASP A 5 -63.34 -25.92 -17.27
CA ASP A 5 -62.72 -25.81 -15.91
C ASP A 5 -61.27 -26.37 -15.96
N ASP A 6 -61.02 -27.44 -16.74
CA ASP A 6 -59.71 -27.99 -16.97
C ASP A 6 -58.78 -27.01 -17.70
N ILE A 7 -59.28 -26.23 -18.66
CA ILE A 7 -58.53 -25.22 -19.38
C ILE A 7 -58.16 -24.03 -18.45
N LEU A 8 -59.06 -23.64 -17.55
CA LEU A 8 -58.80 -22.57 -16.58
C LEU A 8 -57.74 -22.99 -15.56
N ILE A 9 -57.83 -24.21 -15.03
CA ILE A 9 -56.84 -24.79 -14.11
C ILE A 9 -55.47 -24.90 -14.82
N LEU A 10 -55.44 -25.35 -16.07
CA LEU A 10 -54.19 -25.44 -16.84
C LEU A 10 -53.57 -24.09 -17.10
N LYS A 11 -54.36 -23.05 -17.41
CA LYS A 11 -53.87 -21.66 -17.56
C LYS A 11 -53.28 -21.12 -16.25
N ASP A 12 -53.95 -21.32 -15.13
CA ASP A 12 -53.44 -20.89 -13.81
C ASP A 12 -52.14 -21.60 -13.45
N LEU A 13 -52.04 -22.92 -13.74
CA LEU A 13 -50.80 -23.68 -13.53
C LEU A 13 -49.66 -23.17 -14.40
N VAL A 14 -49.91 -22.88 -15.70
CA VAL A 14 -48.92 -22.31 -16.61
C VAL A 14 -48.44 -20.95 -16.14
N VAL A 15 -49.32 -20.07 -15.68
CA VAL A 15 -48.94 -18.75 -15.12
C VAL A 15 -48.06 -18.92 -13.85
N LYS A 16 -48.44 -19.85 -12.97
CA LYS A 16 -47.63 -20.16 -11.77
C LYS A 16 -46.25 -20.73 -12.10
N LEU A 17 -46.17 -21.61 -13.11
CA LEU A 17 -44.91 -22.17 -13.57
C LEU A 17 -44.03 -21.13 -14.24
N LEU A 18 -44.58 -20.25 -15.08
CA LEU A 18 -43.83 -19.14 -15.69
C LEU A 18 -43.26 -18.21 -14.61
N ALA A 19 -44.07 -17.81 -13.64
CA ALA A 19 -43.59 -17.00 -12.51
C ALA A 19 -42.48 -17.71 -11.70
N ARG A 20 -42.59 -19.06 -11.51
CA ARG A 20 -41.54 -19.84 -10.84
C ARG A 20 -40.26 -19.95 -11.67
N ILE A 21 -40.36 -20.07 -12.99
CA ILE A 21 -39.23 -20.08 -13.92
C ILE A 21 -38.50 -18.74 -13.85
N GLU A 22 -39.21 -17.62 -13.91
CA GLU A 22 -38.60 -16.27 -13.75
C GLU A 22 -37.83 -16.11 -12.44
N VAL A 23 -38.38 -16.57 -11.33
CA VAL A 23 -37.71 -16.57 -10.04
C VAL A 23 -36.44 -17.42 -10.05
N LEU A 24 -36.54 -18.64 -10.61
CA LEU A 24 -35.39 -19.55 -10.70
C LEU A 24 -34.31 -19.05 -11.66
N GLU A 25 -34.67 -18.41 -12.74
CA GLU A 25 -33.72 -17.78 -13.68
C GLU A 25 -33.00 -16.60 -12.99
N ALA A 26 -33.71 -15.77 -12.22
CA ALA A 26 -33.12 -14.68 -11.44
C ALA A 26 -32.16 -15.22 -10.37
N GLU A 27 -32.57 -16.26 -9.61
CA GLU A 27 -31.70 -16.92 -8.62
C GLU A 27 -30.44 -17.53 -9.29
N ASN A 28 -30.59 -18.18 -10.44
CA ASN A 28 -29.49 -18.76 -11.20
C ASN A 28 -28.51 -17.67 -11.70
N ALA A 29 -29.04 -16.55 -12.19
CA ALA A 29 -28.23 -15.41 -12.62
C ALA A 29 -27.44 -14.84 -11.42
N GLU A 30 -28.06 -14.70 -10.25
CA GLU A 30 -27.39 -14.24 -9.04
C GLU A 30 -26.29 -15.23 -8.58
N LEU A 31 -26.57 -16.53 -8.58
CA LEU A 31 -25.61 -17.56 -8.20
C LEU A 31 -24.41 -17.59 -9.16
N ARG A 32 -24.66 -17.53 -10.47
CA ARG A 32 -23.59 -17.42 -11.49
C ARG A 32 -22.76 -16.17 -11.31
N SER A 33 -23.40 -15.02 -11.06
CA SER A 33 -22.69 -13.76 -10.74
C SER A 33 -21.79 -13.88 -9.51
N ARG A 34 -22.23 -14.60 -8.45
CA ARG A 34 -21.41 -14.85 -7.25
C ARG A 34 -20.24 -15.79 -7.52
N LEU A 35 -20.44 -16.85 -8.31
CA LEU A 35 -19.39 -17.81 -8.66
C LEU A 35 -18.32 -17.19 -9.55
N ASN A 36 -18.70 -16.28 -10.44
CA ASN A 36 -17.79 -15.61 -11.36
C ASN A 36 -17.04 -14.42 -10.72
N GLN A 37 -17.33 -14.07 -9.45
CA GLN A 37 -16.64 -12.97 -8.78
C GLN A 37 -15.15 -13.27 -8.60
N ASN A 38 -14.33 -12.32 -9.04
CA ASN A 38 -12.87 -12.32 -8.90
C ASN A 38 -12.37 -10.88 -8.63
N SER A 39 -11.06 -10.71 -8.48
CA SER A 39 -10.47 -9.40 -8.21
C SER A 39 -10.56 -8.39 -9.36
N ALA A 40 -10.90 -8.84 -10.58
CA ALA A 40 -11.06 -7.97 -11.74
C ALA A 40 -12.48 -7.39 -11.87
N ASN A 41 -13.49 -8.10 -11.36
CA ASN A 41 -14.91 -7.74 -11.48
C ASN A 41 -15.62 -7.54 -10.12
N SER A 42 -14.88 -7.47 -9.02
CA SER A 42 -15.44 -7.23 -7.68
C SER A 42 -14.47 -6.46 -6.79
N HIS A 43 -14.92 -6.06 -5.60
CA HIS A 43 -14.08 -5.45 -4.56
C HIS A 43 -13.21 -6.47 -3.79
N GLN A 44 -13.23 -7.74 -4.18
CA GLN A 44 -12.41 -8.75 -3.53
C GLN A 44 -10.94 -8.48 -3.80
N PRO A 45 -10.09 -8.47 -2.76
CA PRO A 45 -8.66 -8.31 -2.97
C PRO A 45 -8.09 -9.54 -3.71
N PRO A 46 -7.06 -9.40 -4.56
CA PRO A 46 -6.44 -10.53 -5.26
C PRO A 46 -5.99 -11.68 -4.34
N SER A 47 -5.82 -11.40 -3.05
CA SER A 47 -5.46 -12.39 -2.03
C SER A 47 -6.61 -13.32 -1.64
N SER A 48 -7.88 -12.98 -1.93
CA SER A 48 -9.03 -13.84 -1.63
C SER A 48 -9.21 -14.96 -2.64
N GLU A 49 -8.53 -14.90 -3.80
CA GLU A 49 -8.60 -15.92 -4.85
C GLU A 49 -7.79 -17.19 -4.52
N GLY A 50 -7.00 -17.18 -3.45
CA GLY A 50 -6.19 -18.31 -3.01
C GLY A 50 -5.17 -18.76 -4.07
N LEU A 51 -5.03 -20.07 -4.28
CA LEU A 51 -4.17 -20.68 -5.30
C LEU A 51 -4.84 -20.86 -6.66
N LYS A 52 -6.05 -20.33 -6.87
CA LYS A 52 -6.70 -20.38 -8.19
C LYS A 52 -5.80 -19.72 -9.23
N LYS A 53 -5.59 -20.41 -10.37
CA LYS A 53 -4.89 -19.83 -11.52
C LYS A 53 -5.55 -18.49 -11.85
N LYS A 54 -4.85 -17.40 -11.65
CA LYS A 54 -5.34 -16.11 -12.15
C LYS A 54 -5.51 -16.25 -13.66
N PRO A 55 -6.64 -15.80 -14.23
CA PRO A 55 -6.67 -15.59 -15.66
C PRO A 55 -5.45 -14.74 -15.98
N ALA A 56 -4.62 -15.20 -16.90
CA ALA A 56 -3.43 -14.47 -17.30
C ALA A 56 -3.90 -13.03 -17.59
N PHE A 57 -3.52 -12.08 -16.76
CA PHE A 57 -3.63 -10.67 -17.12
C PHE A 57 -3.11 -10.61 -18.54
N SER A 58 -3.90 -10.08 -19.45
CA SER A 58 -3.62 -10.09 -20.87
C SER A 58 -2.13 -9.93 -21.07
N GLN A 59 -1.48 -11.01 -21.46
CA GLN A 59 -0.10 -10.92 -21.95
C GLN A 59 -0.19 -9.80 -22.97
N SER A 60 0.51 -8.71 -22.72
CA SER A 60 0.59 -7.61 -23.68
C SER A 60 0.95 -8.27 -25.01
N GLN A 61 -0.03 -8.33 -25.91
CA GLN A 61 0.09 -9.07 -27.15
C GLN A 61 1.39 -8.68 -27.82
N GLY A 62 2.30 -9.63 -27.98
CA GLY A 62 3.52 -9.49 -28.76
C GLY A 62 4.80 -9.09 -28.03
N LYS A 63 4.82 -8.86 -26.72
CA LYS A 63 6.08 -8.58 -26.02
C LYS A 63 6.73 -9.88 -25.53
N LYS A 64 7.94 -10.18 -25.99
CA LYS A 64 8.76 -11.30 -25.51
C LYS A 64 9.13 -11.10 -24.04
N THR A 65 9.24 -12.19 -23.28
CA THR A 65 9.77 -12.16 -21.90
C THR A 65 11.25 -11.72 -21.95
N GLY A 66 11.61 -10.72 -21.13
CA GLY A 66 12.95 -10.14 -21.08
C GLY A 66 12.97 -8.64 -21.33
N GLY A 67 14.17 -8.08 -21.45
CA GLY A 67 14.36 -6.66 -21.75
C GLY A 67 13.76 -6.30 -23.11
N GLN A 68 12.91 -5.28 -23.14
CA GLN A 68 12.32 -4.77 -24.38
C GLN A 68 13.35 -3.94 -25.14
N PHE A 69 13.20 -3.83 -26.48
CA PHE A 69 14.06 -2.95 -27.28
C PHE A 69 14.03 -1.52 -26.72
N GLY A 70 15.22 -0.95 -26.51
CA GLY A 70 15.39 0.37 -25.90
C GLY A 70 15.45 0.38 -24.35
N HIS A 71 15.33 -0.79 -23.70
CA HIS A 71 15.56 -0.90 -22.25
C HIS A 71 17.07 -0.85 -21.97
N ALA A 72 17.56 0.22 -21.35
CA ALA A 72 18.94 0.30 -20.87
C ALA A 72 19.16 -0.77 -19.78
N GLY A 73 19.85 -1.85 -20.13
CA GLY A 73 20.21 -2.90 -19.17
C GLY A 73 21.12 -2.32 -18.08
N LYS A 74 20.80 -2.58 -16.82
CA LYS A 74 21.70 -2.29 -15.70
C LYS A 74 22.62 -3.48 -15.49
N THR A 75 23.73 -3.51 -16.20
CA THR A 75 24.83 -4.48 -15.98
C THR A 75 25.80 -3.94 -14.96
N LEU A 76 26.39 -4.84 -14.16
CA LEU A 76 27.46 -4.50 -13.22
C LEU A 76 28.65 -3.98 -14.03
N SER A 77 29.11 -2.77 -13.71
CA SER A 77 30.26 -2.13 -14.37
C SER A 77 31.45 -2.07 -13.43
N MET A 78 32.65 -2.09 -13.97
CA MET A 78 33.88 -1.92 -13.21
C MET A 78 33.93 -0.55 -12.54
N VAL A 79 34.40 -0.52 -11.29
CA VAL A 79 34.74 0.74 -10.60
C VAL A 79 36.18 1.15 -10.96
N SER A 80 36.40 2.45 -10.98
CA SER A 80 37.77 3.01 -11.28
C SER A 80 38.74 2.81 -10.13
N SER A 81 38.22 2.79 -8.86
CA SER A 81 39.01 2.64 -7.64
C SER A 81 38.49 1.46 -6.83
N PRO A 82 39.01 0.24 -7.03
CA PRO A 82 38.66 -0.90 -6.21
C PRO A 82 39.33 -0.82 -4.83
N ASP A 83 38.69 -1.40 -3.82
CA ASP A 83 39.21 -1.39 -2.42
C ASP A 83 40.52 -2.20 -2.30
N HIS A 84 40.64 -3.28 -3.05
CA HIS A 84 41.82 -4.14 -3.06
C HIS A 84 42.22 -4.51 -4.48
N ILE A 85 43.53 -4.59 -4.72
CA ILE A 85 44.11 -5.04 -5.98
C ILE A 85 45.00 -6.24 -5.71
N LEU A 86 44.70 -7.38 -6.34
CA LEU A 86 45.51 -8.57 -6.35
C LEU A 86 46.11 -8.78 -7.68
N VAL A 87 47.43 -8.80 -7.76
CA VAL A 87 48.16 -9.03 -9.04
C VAL A 87 48.57 -10.50 -9.08
N HIS A 88 48.10 -11.19 -10.12
CA HIS A 88 48.48 -12.57 -10.41
C HIS A 88 49.59 -12.59 -11.47
N HIS A 89 50.70 -13.18 -11.13
CA HIS A 89 51.84 -13.37 -12.03
C HIS A 89 52.18 -14.84 -12.21
N ALA A 90 52.96 -15.18 -13.22
CA ALA A 90 53.49 -16.53 -13.38
C ALA A 90 54.44 -16.88 -12.22
N PRO A 91 54.47 -18.12 -11.75
CA PRO A 91 55.30 -18.50 -10.61
C PRO A 91 56.80 -18.45 -10.90
N CYS A 92 57.18 -18.81 -12.12
CA CYS A 92 58.59 -18.85 -12.54
C CYS A 92 58.75 -18.74 -14.03
N CYS A 93 59.98 -18.48 -14.50
CA CYS A 93 60.35 -18.48 -15.90
C CYS A 93 60.47 -19.94 -16.39
N GLY A 94 59.78 -20.25 -17.53
CA GLY A 94 59.82 -21.57 -18.16
C GLY A 94 61.20 -21.91 -18.82
N CYS A 95 62.09 -20.92 -18.95
CA CYS A 95 63.37 -21.08 -19.59
C CYS A 95 64.53 -21.24 -18.58
N CYS A 96 64.58 -20.39 -17.54
CA CYS A 96 65.72 -20.33 -16.59
C CYS A 96 65.30 -20.66 -15.14
N SER A 97 64.03 -21.03 -14.90
CA SER A 97 63.47 -21.36 -13.59
C SER A 97 63.56 -20.21 -12.55
N LYS A 98 63.88 -18.98 -12.97
CA LYS A 98 63.82 -17.82 -12.02
C LYS A 98 62.42 -17.70 -11.47
N VAL A 99 62.30 -17.68 -10.14
CA VAL A 99 61.01 -17.38 -9.44
C VAL A 99 60.66 -15.93 -9.62
N PHE A 100 59.44 -15.66 -10.06
CA PHE A 100 58.94 -14.29 -10.22
C PHE A 100 58.28 -13.79 -8.94
N THR A 101 58.34 -12.49 -8.77
CA THR A 101 57.66 -11.75 -7.68
C THR A 101 56.76 -10.68 -8.29
N ILE A 102 55.95 -10.02 -7.50
CA ILE A 102 55.07 -8.94 -7.95
C ILE A 102 55.87 -7.78 -8.61
N SER A 103 57.11 -7.55 -8.18
CA SER A 103 58.00 -6.50 -8.72
C SER A 103 58.50 -6.83 -10.13
N ASP A 104 58.46 -8.10 -10.58
CA ASP A 104 58.83 -8.49 -11.95
C ASP A 104 57.68 -8.20 -12.95
N VAL A 105 56.46 -7.80 -12.48
CA VAL A 105 55.33 -7.49 -13.35
C VAL A 105 55.50 -6.15 -14.04
N SER A 106 55.70 -6.13 -15.34
CA SER A 106 55.93 -4.93 -16.14
C SER A 106 54.63 -4.26 -16.64
N SER A 107 53.56 -5.04 -16.81
CA SER A 107 52.29 -4.55 -17.33
C SER A 107 51.11 -5.44 -16.90
N ILE A 108 49.90 -4.89 -16.87
CA ILE A 108 48.66 -5.61 -16.59
C ILE A 108 47.95 -5.90 -17.91
N LEU A 109 47.86 -7.17 -18.29
CA LEU A 109 47.21 -7.64 -19.52
C LEU A 109 45.67 -7.48 -19.46
N GLN A 110 45.05 -7.88 -18.34
CA GLN A 110 43.58 -7.89 -18.19
C GLN A 110 43.19 -7.63 -16.73
N LYS A 111 42.05 -6.93 -16.54
CA LYS A 111 41.46 -6.68 -15.23
C LYS A 111 40.11 -7.38 -15.13
N ARG A 112 39.82 -7.93 -13.97
CA ARG A 112 38.48 -8.43 -13.56
C ARG A 112 38.20 -7.96 -12.15
N GLN A 113 36.94 -7.63 -11.85
CA GLN A 113 36.55 -7.20 -10.52
C GLN A 113 35.48 -8.14 -10.00
N VAL A 114 35.60 -8.52 -8.72
CA VAL A 114 34.62 -9.30 -7.98
C VAL A 114 34.07 -8.37 -6.89
N PHE A 115 32.76 -8.18 -6.86
CA PHE A 115 32.07 -7.41 -5.84
C PHE A 115 31.56 -8.39 -4.80
N ASP A 116 31.97 -8.23 -3.55
CA ASP A 116 31.58 -9.08 -2.45
C ASP A 116 31.24 -8.25 -1.20
N ILE A 117 30.62 -8.87 -0.21
CA ILE A 117 30.30 -8.26 1.08
C ILE A 117 31.43 -8.63 2.06
N PRO A 118 32.03 -7.68 2.80
CA PRO A 118 33.01 -8.02 3.83
C PRO A 118 32.37 -8.86 4.92
N ALA A 119 33.19 -9.71 5.57
CA ALA A 119 32.70 -10.55 6.67
C ALA A 119 32.00 -9.70 7.74
N PRO A 120 30.73 -10.00 8.07
CA PRO A 120 30.00 -9.21 9.05
C PRO A 120 30.60 -9.40 10.44
N ARG A 121 30.76 -8.28 11.18
CA ARG A 121 31.25 -8.32 12.56
C ARG A 121 30.60 -7.23 13.39
N LEU A 122 30.44 -7.47 14.71
CA LEU A 122 30.11 -6.42 15.66
C LEU A 122 31.37 -5.60 15.98
N GLU A 123 31.22 -4.29 16.03
CA GLU A 123 32.19 -3.38 16.61
C GLU A 123 31.77 -3.09 18.05
N VAL A 124 32.70 -3.24 18.99
CA VAL A 124 32.49 -2.87 20.40
C VAL A 124 33.26 -1.61 20.67
N LEU A 125 32.52 -0.54 21.02
CA LEU A 125 33.12 0.74 21.47
C LEU A 125 32.99 0.85 22.96
N GLU A 126 34.14 0.94 23.67
CA GLU A 126 34.20 1.13 25.11
C GLU A 126 34.30 2.63 25.41
N HIS A 127 33.42 3.13 26.26
CA HIS A 127 33.45 4.49 26.79
C HIS A 127 34.02 4.46 28.19
N GLN A 128 35.04 5.29 28.44
CA GLN A 128 35.71 5.41 29.76
C GLN A 128 35.62 6.83 30.25
N ILE A 129 35.39 7.03 31.57
CA ILE A 129 35.44 8.34 32.23
C ILE A 129 36.85 8.53 32.79
N GLY A 130 37.55 9.53 32.28
CA GLY A 130 38.84 9.94 32.80
C GLY A 130 38.70 10.86 33.97
N ILE A 131 39.69 10.79 34.89
CA ILE A 131 39.87 11.70 36.04
C ILE A 131 41.14 12.52 35.80
N ILE A 132 41.05 13.84 36.01
CA ILE A 132 42.18 14.77 35.90
C ILE A 132 42.26 15.53 37.23
N THR A 133 43.45 15.59 37.80
CA THR A 133 43.73 16.45 38.98
C THR A 133 44.47 17.70 38.53
N CYS A 134 43.89 18.87 38.80
CA CYS A 134 44.48 20.15 38.48
C CYS A 134 44.19 21.15 39.60
N CYS A 135 45.22 21.93 39.99
CA CYS A 135 45.14 22.97 41.09
C CYS A 135 44.56 22.41 42.40
N GLY A 136 44.89 21.14 42.75
CA GLY A 136 44.35 20.44 43.92
C GLY A 136 42.91 20.00 43.87
N GLN A 137 42.24 20.15 42.72
CA GLN A 137 40.86 19.70 42.48
C GLN A 137 40.82 18.55 41.51
N VAL A 138 39.84 17.65 41.72
CA VAL A 138 39.58 16.48 40.86
C VAL A 138 38.45 16.81 39.87
N HIS A 139 38.75 16.67 38.59
CA HIS A 139 37.80 16.84 37.49
C HIS A 139 37.54 15.47 36.84
N GLN A 140 36.29 15.14 36.59
CA GLN A 140 35.95 13.90 35.88
C GLN A 140 35.08 14.18 34.65
N GLY A 141 35.24 13.35 33.63
CA GLY A 141 34.39 13.39 32.44
C GLY A 141 32.97 12.87 32.74
N SER A 142 32.13 12.91 31.74
CA SER A 142 30.80 12.30 31.78
C SER A 142 30.55 11.47 30.51
N PHE A 143 29.72 10.43 30.62
CA PHE A 143 29.27 9.68 29.44
C PHE A 143 28.37 10.55 28.56
N PRO A 144 28.40 10.35 27.23
CA PRO A 144 27.37 10.91 26.36
C PRO A 144 25.97 10.42 26.78
N SER A 145 24.94 11.26 26.60
CA SER A 145 23.55 10.95 27.01
C SER A 145 23.02 9.65 26.44
N MET A 146 23.54 9.22 25.30
CA MET A 146 23.18 7.96 24.62
C MET A 146 23.85 6.73 25.26
N VAL A 147 24.81 6.88 26.14
CA VAL A 147 25.56 5.81 26.82
C VAL A 147 25.11 5.79 28.28
N ASN A 148 24.02 5.10 28.55
CA ASN A 148 23.32 5.11 29.84
C ASN A 148 23.24 3.74 30.53
N GLN A 149 23.79 2.69 29.89
CA GLN A 149 23.84 1.33 30.44
C GLN A 149 25.30 0.83 30.43
N PRO A 150 25.68 -0.05 31.37
CA PRO A 150 27.02 -0.67 31.37
C PRO A 150 27.31 -1.43 30.06
N VAL A 151 26.32 -2.06 29.48
CA VAL A 151 26.39 -2.75 28.18
C VAL A 151 25.08 -2.48 27.42
N GLN A 152 25.18 -2.00 26.19
CA GLN A 152 24.02 -1.71 25.37
C GLN A 152 24.30 -1.88 23.87
N TYR A 153 23.25 -2.18 23.11
CA TYR A 153 23.31 -2.17 21.66
C TYR A 153 23.26 -0.73 21.12
N GLY A 154 24.10 -0.46 20.12
CA GLY A 154 24.19 0.85 19.46
C GLY A 154 23.03 1.13 18.50
N SER A 155 23.01 2.35 17.97
CA SER A 155 21.96 2.84 17.04
C SER A 155 21.87 2.03 15.75
N LYS A 156 22.99 1.58 15.18
CA LYS A 156 23.02 0.85 13.90
C LYS A 156 22.28 -0.49 13.97
N ILE A 157 22.53 -1.30 15.01
CA ILE A 157 21.87 -2.61 15.14
C ILE A 157 20.39 -2.46 15.51
N LYS A 158 20.02 -1.45 16.33
CA LYS A 158 18.62 -1.12 16.62
C LYS A 158 17.89 -0.68 15.34
N ALA A 159 18.50 0.20 14.55
CA ALA A 159 17.95 0.66 13.27
C ALA A 159 17.79 -0.50 12.27
N LEU A 160 18.75 -1.42 12.20
CA LEU A 160 18.67 -2.62 11.37
C LEU A 160 17.49 -3.50 11.79
N SER A 161 17.31 -3.75 13.08
CA SER A 161 16.20 -4.53 13.62
C SER A 161 14.84 -3.89 13.27
N VAL A 162 14.70 -2.57 13.46
CA VAL A 162 13.46 -1.83 13.10
C VAL A 162 13.19 -1.90 11.60
N LEU A 163 14.22 -1.69 10.76
CA LEU A 163 14.12 -1.79 9.31
C LEU A 163 13.64 -3.19 8.87
N LEU A 164 14.27 -4.24 9.36
CA LEU A 164 13.92 -5.62 9.06
C LEU A 164 12.47 -5.93 9.48
N ASN A 165 12.07 -5.54 10.70
CA ASN A 165 10.72 -5.82 11.19
C ASN A 165 9.64 -5.01 10.48
N THR A 166 9.87 -3.70 10.27
CA THR A 166 8.82 -2.82 9.76
C THR A 166 8.78 -2.76 8.24
N ASP A 167 9.91 -2.54 7.56
CA ASP A 167 9.93 -2.39 6.10
C ASP A 167 9.97 -3.76 5.39
N TYR A 168 10.84 -4.67 5.83
CA TYR A 168 11.00 -6.01 5.25
C TYR A 168 10.08 -7.07 5.84
N LYS A 169 9.29 -6.76 6.87
CA LYS A 169 8.27 -7.61 7.52
C LYS A 169 8.83 -8.86 8.20
N VAL A 170 10.13 -8.89 8.48
CA VAL A 170 10.79 -10.04 9.13
C VAL A 170 10.24 -10.20 10.56
N PRO A 171 9.79 -11.41 10.99
CA PRO A 171 9.39 -11.68 12.37
C PRO A 171 10.55 -11.47 13.36
N PHE A 172 10.26 -11.13 14.61
CA PHE A 172 11.29 -10.88 15.62
C PHE A 172 12.19 -12.10 15.86
N GLU A 173 11.64 -13.29 15.95
CA GLU A 173 12.40 -14.56 16.04
C GLU A 173 13.39 -14.71 14.88
N LYS A 174 12.99 -14.36 13.67
CA LYS A 174 13.87 -14.43 12.49
C LYS A 174 14.93 -13.34 12.47
N ILE A 175 14.68 -12.20 13.09
CA ILE A 175 15.69 -11.15 13.28
C ILE A 175 16.76 -11.62 14.27
N GLU A 176 16.35 -12.24 15.38
CA GLU A 176 17.26 -12.84 16.36
C GLU A 176 18.18 -13.89 15.68
N GLN A 177 17.60 -14.82 14.93
CA GLN A 177 18.36 -15.83 14.18
C GLN A 177 19.31 -15.19 13.17
N LEU A 178 18.83 -14.23 12.35
CA LEU A 178 19.64 -13.56 11.33
C LEU A 178 20.84 -12.83 11.93
N LEU A 179 20.63 -12.11 13.04
CA LEU A 179 21.71 -11.36 13.69
C LEU A 179 22.68 -12.33 14.40
N GLY A 180 22.20 -13.44 14.93
CA GLY A 180 23.04 -14.52 15.43
C GLY A 180 23.94 -15.13 14.36
N ASP A 181 23.36 -15.50 13.21
CA ASP A 181 24.06 -16.12 12.09
C ASP A 181 25.10 -15.17 11.46
N LEU A 182 24.76 -13.89 11.29
CA LEU A 182 25.64 -12.92 10.61
C LEU A 182 26.70 -12.33 11.53
N TYR A 183 26.36 -12.04 12.80
CA TYR A 183 27.19 -11.26 13.69
C TYR A 183 27.60 -11.98 14.98
N ASN A 184 27.18 -13.24 15.14
CA ASN A 184 27.42 -14.05 16.36
C ASN A 184 27.02 -13.27 17.64
N CYS A 185 25.82 -12.64 17.64
CA CYS A 185 25.34 -11.84 18.76
C CYS A 185 23.99 -12.35 19.29
N THR A 186 23.72 -12.10 20.56
CA THR A 186 22.50 -12.51 21.28
C THR A 186 21.44 -11.43 21.28
N PHE A 187 21.11 -10.88 20.11
CA PHE A 187 20.07 -9.83 19.96
C PHE A 187 18.69 -10.48 20.01
N ASN A 188 18.13 -10.65 21.20
CA ASN A 188 16.89 -11.39 21.41
C ASN A 188 15.62 -10.61 21.00
N GLU A 189 14.47 -11.30 20.89
CA GLU A 189 13.19 -10.72 20.49
C GLU A 189 12.78 -9.54 21.37
N SER A 190 12.99 -9.61 22.69
CA SER A 190 12.62 -8.52 23.61
C SER A 190 13.42 -7.24 23.33
N THR A 191 14.69 -7.36 22.97
CA THR A 191 15.53 -6.25 22.54
C THR A 191 15.01 -5.63 21.24
N ALA A 192 14.60 -6.46 20.29
CA ALA A 192 14.02 -5.99 19.02
C ALA A 192 12.68 -5.24 19.25
N ILE A 193 11.83 -5.76 20.15
CA ILE A 193 10.57 -5.09 20.54
C ILE A 193 10.85 -3.76 21.24
N SER A 194 11.83 -3.73 22.14
CA SER A 194 12.27 -2.49 22.82
C SER A 194 12.80 -1.46 21.82
N ALA A 195 13.58 -1.88 20.80
CA ALA A 195 14.06 -0.99 19.76
C ALA A 195 12.89 -0.37 18.96
N ASN A 196 11.86 -1.15 18.62
CA ASN A 196 10.65 -0.64 17.97
C ASN A 196 9.91 0.39 18.86
N THR A 197 9.83 0.16 20.18
CA THR A 197 9.19 1.08 21.11
C THR A 197 9.98 2.38 21.23
N THR A 198 11.31 2.30 21.38
CA THR A 198 12.18 3.48 21.40
C THR A 198 12.07 4.29 20.11
N CYS A 199 12.02 3.62 18.95
CA CYS A 199 11.82 4.27 17.66
C CYS A 199 10.45 4.96 17.59
N PHE A 200 9.39 4.29 18.04
CA PHE A 200 8.04 4.85 18.08
C PHE A 200 8.00 6.15 18.91
N ASP A 201 8.59 6.16 20.10
CA ASP A 201 8.59 7.32 20.98
C ASP A 201 9.38 8.48 20.33
N ALA A 202 10.54 8.20 19.75
CA ALA A 202 11.36 9.20 19.06
C ALA A 202 10.72 9.80 17.80
N LEU A 203 9.72 9.14 17.23
CA LEU A 203 9.02 9.60 16.01
C LEU A 203 7.82 10.52 16.29
N GLU A 204 7.51 10.89 17.51
CA GLU A 204 6.30 11.66 17.85
C GLU A 204 6.25 13.01 17.13
N GLY A 205 7.32 13.80 17.19
CA GLY A 205 7.40 15.09 16.51
C GLY A 205 7.33 14.96 14.99
N ILE A 206 7.96 13.91 14.44
CA ILE A 206 7.91 13.62 13.00
C ILE A 206 6.51 13.22 12.58
N GLN A 207 5.80 12.41 13.35
CA GLN A 207 4.42 12.05 13.07
C GLN A 207 3.50 13.29 13.05
N THR A 208 3.69 14.21 13.97
CA THR A 208 2.97 15.49 14.01
C THR A 208 3.24 16.30 12.74
N HIS A 209 4.50 16.36 12.30
CA HIS A 209 4.85 17.01 11.04
C HIS A 209 4.16 16.34 9.83
N ILE A 210 4.21 15.02 9.73
CA ILE A 210 3.54 14.26 8.65
C ILE A 210 2.05 14.57 8.61
N LYS A 211 1.38 14.58 9.77
CA LYS A 211 -0.04 14.93 9.86
C LYS A 211 -0.32 16.33 9.33
N ALA A 212 0.47 17.32 9.76
CA ALA A 212 0.32 18.71 9.32
C ALA A 212 0.51 18.84 7.79
N GLN A 213 1.48 18.15 7.20
CA GLN A 213 1.70 18.16 5.75
C GLN A 213 0.53 17.55 4.98
N ILE A 214 -0.08 16.49 5.49
CA ILE A 214 -1.26 15.88 4.86
C ILE A 214 -2.48 16.81 4.98
N LEU A 215 -2.71 17.40 6.15
CA LEU A 215 -3.82 18.34 6.37
C LEU A 215 -3.74 19.56 5.47
N ASN A 216 -2.55 20.06 5.16
CA ASN A 216 -2.31 21.18 4.28
C ASN A 216 -2.29 20.83 2.79
N SER A 217 -2.37 19.56 2.43
CA SER A 217 -2.35 19.12 1.03
C SER A 217 -3.66 19.40 0.32
N LEU A 218 -3.59 19.70 -0.98
CA LEU A 218 -4.79 19.93 -1.81
C LEU A 218 -5.57 18.62 -2.07
N VAL A 219 -4.88 17.48 -2.03
CA VAL A 219 -5.48 16.16 -2.25
C VAL A 219 -4.88 15.19 -1.25
N ALA A 220 -5.70 14.47 -0.51
CA ALA A 220 -5.30 13.36 0.34
C ALA A 220 -6.14 12.12 0.02
N HIS A 221 -5.50 10.96 0.11
CA HIS A 221 -6.08 9.67 -0.17
C HIS A 221 -6.36 8.94 1.14
N PHE A 222 -7.55 8.38 1.28
CA PHE A 222 -7.98 7.65 2.47
C PHE A 222 -8.38 6.21 2.12
N ASP A 223 -7.99 5.26 2.96
CA ASP A 223 -8.34 3.84 2.83
C ASP A 223 -8.17 3.15 4.19
N GLU A 224 -8.73 1.96 4.36
CA GLU A 224 -8.56 1.17 5.57
C GLU A 224 -8.47 -0.32 5.27
N THR A 225 -7.82 -1.05 6.19
CA THR A 225 -7.68 -2.50 6.08
C THR A 225 -7.81 -3.19 7.43
N GLY A 226 -8.54 -4.31 7.45
CA GLY A 226 -8.69 -5.14 8.65
C GLY A 226 -7.44 -5.98 8.91
N MET A 227 -7.05 -6.08 10.19
CA MET A 227 -5.97 -6.93 10.68
C MET A 227 -6.27 -7.42 12.09
N ARG A 228 -5.85 -8.63 12.44
CA ARG A 228 -6.02 -9.13 13.81
C ARG A 228 -4.97 -8.56 14.74
N VAL A 229 -5.44 -8.09 15.92
CA VAL A 229 -4.60 -7.61 17.03
C VAL A 229 -5.10 -8.27 18.29
N ALA A 230 -4.25 -8.98 19.02
CA ALA A 230 -4.62 -9.76 20.19
C ALA A 230 -5.84 -10.68 19.95
N GLY A 231 -5.88 -11.35 18.80
CA GLY A 231 -6.96 -12.24 18.38
C GLY A 231 -8.24 -11.53 17.88
N LYS A 232 -8.41 -10.22 18.09
CA LYS A 232 -9.58 -9.44 17.67
C LYS A 232 -9.33 -8.70 16.36
N LEU A 233 -10.40 -8.48 15.57
CA LEU A 233 -10.31 -7.67 14.35
C LEU A 233 -10.17 -6.19 14.74
N HIS A 234 -9.13 -5.54 14.21
CA HIS A 234 -8.89 -4.11 14.28
C HIS A 234 -8.68 -3.59 12.86
N TRP A 235 -8.67 -2.26 12.72
CA TRP A 235 -8.58 -1.60 11.43
C TRP A 235 -7.40 -0.63 11.43
N PHE A 236 -6.58 -0.75 10.40
CA PHE A 236 -5.57 0.25 10.09
C PHE A 236 -6.18 1.20 9.07
N HIS A 237 -6.14 2.47 9.39
CA HIS A 237 -6.56 3.56 8.53
C HIS A 237 -5.33 4.27 7.98
N THR A 238 -5.41 4.72 6.73
CA THR A 238 -4.36 5.51 6.10
C THR A 238 -4.89 6.85 5.64
N ALA A 239 -4.08 7.88 5.79
CA ALA A 239 -4.19 9.14 5.08
C ALA A 239 -2.87 9.39 4.35
N SER A 240 -2.91 9.69 3.06
CA SER A 240 -1.74 9.59 2.21
C SER A 240 -1.75 10.63 1.10
N THR A 241 -0.58 11.19 0.81
CA THR A 241 -0.32 12.05 -0.35
C THR A 241 0.78 11.44 -1.21
N THR A 242 1.20 12.08 -2.26
CA THR A 242 2.36 11.67 -3.07
C THR A 242 3.65 11.63 -2.26
N LEU A 243 3.78 12.44 -1.20
CA LEU A 243 5.01 12.59 -0.40
C LEU A 243 4.90 12.03 1.01
N PHE A 244 3.70 12.00 1.59
CA PHE A 244 3.52 11.67 3.00
C PHE A 244 2.56 10.49 3.16
N THR A 245 2.78 9.68 4.19
CA THR A 245 1.89 8.59 4.62
C THR A 245 1.71 8.65 6.11
N TYR A 246 0.47 8.63 6.54
CA TYR A 246 0.08 8.50 7.94
C TYR A 246 -0.80 7.26 8.11
N LEU A 247 -0.48 6.43 9.10
CA LEU A 247 -1.22 5.23 9.47
C LEU A 247 -1.58 5.31 10.95
N PHE A 248 -2.80 4.90 11.30
CA PHE A 248 -3.20 4.65 12.68
C PHE A 248 -4.05 3.39 12.77
N VAL A 249 -4.12 2.80 13.95
CA VAL A 249 -4.90 1.60 14.25
C VAL A 249 -6.06 1.93 15.18
N HIS A 250 -7.24 1.34 14.89
CA HIS A 250 -8.44 1.52 15.71
C HIS A 250 -9.23 0.20 15.81
N ALA A 251 -9.96 0.01 16.90
CA ALA A 251 -10.78 -1.18 17.13
C ALA A 251 -11.98 -1.29 16.18
N LYS A 252 -12.44 -0.16 15.64
CA LYS A 252 -13.58 -0.05 14.74
C LYS A 252 -13.14 0.41 13.35
N ARG A 253 -13.94 0.05 12.34
CA ARG A 253 -13.76 0.53 10.96
C ARG A 253 -14.42 1.87 10.71
N GLY A 254 -15.67 2.02 11.24
CA GLY A 254 -16.62 3.05 10.81
C GLY A 254 -16.43 4.42 11.47
N LYS A 255 -17.56 5.11 11.59
CA LYS A 255 -17.67 6.48 12.06
C LYS A 255 -16.86 6.76 13.34
N GLU A 256 -16.90 5.85 14.32
CA GLU A 256 -16.14 5.97 15.56
C GLU A 256 -14.63 6.12 15.33
N ALA A 257 -14.06 5.35 14.40
CA ALA A 257 -12.65 5.45 14.06
C ALA A 257 -12.33 6.74 13.28
N LEU A 258 -13.18 7.06 12.32
CA LEU A 258 -12.99 8.23 11.46
C LEU A 258 -13.19 9.56 12.20
N GLN A 259 -13.98 9.56 13.29
CA GLN A 259 -14.18 10.71 14.18
C GLN A 259 -13.21 10.74 15.37
N SER A 260 -12.35 9.73 15.51
CA SER A 260 -11.36 9.71 16.59
C SER A 260 -10.31 10.84 16.41
N SER A 261 -9.64 11.23 17.48
CA SER A 261 -8.52 12.17 17.47
C SER A 261 -7.30 11.71 16.66
N HIS A 262 -7.29 10.44 16.27
CA HIS A 262 -6.25 9.88 15.41
C HIS A 262 -6.53 10.12 13.92
N SER A 263 -7.79 10.31 13.54
CA SER A 263 -8.18 10.54 12.14
C SER A 263 -7.85 11.96 11.69
N LEU A 264 -7.31 12.09 10.49
CA LEU A 264 -7.10 13.41 9.87
C LEU A 264 -8.34 13.92 9.14
N LEU A 265 -9.34 13.08 8.92
CA LEU A 265 -10.50 13.43 8.11
C LEU A 265 -11.39 14.50 8.77
N ASN A 266 -11.39 14.57 10.13
CA ASN A 266 -12.11 15.60 10.87
C ASN A 266 -11.65 17.04 10.54
N ASP A 267 -10.33 17.19 10.30
CA ASP A 267 -9.70 18.49 10.13
C ASP A 267 -9.32 18.78 8.67
N PHE A 268 -9.49 17.79 7.78
CA PHE A 268 -9.16 17.91 6.36
C PHE A 268 -10.24 18.71 5.60
N LYS A 269 -9.82 19.70 4.79
CA LYS A 269 -10.71 20.65 4.15
C LYS A 269 -10.71 20.60 2.61
N ASN A 270 -9.75 19.87 2.02
CA ASN A 270 -9.56 19.83 0.58
C ASN A 270 -10.13 18.53 -0.04
N TRP A 271 -9.56 18.03 -1.13
CA TRP A 271 -10.06 16.85 -1.83
C TRP A 271 -9.69 15.55 -1.13
N ALA A 272 -10.67 14.85 -0.56
CA ALA A 272 -10.53 13.52 0.01
C ALA A 272 -10.85 12.45 -1.05
N VAL A 273 -9.84 11.69 -1.46
CA VAL A 273 -9.99 10.58 -2.42
C VAL A 273 -10.16 9.28 -1.66
N HIS A 274 -11.26 8.56 -1.90
CA HIS A 274 -11.56 7.31 -1.19
C HIS A 274 -12.43 6.36 -2.04
N ASP A 275 -12.72 5.16 -1.53
CA ASP A 275 -13.76 4.31 -2.06
C ASP A 275 -15.16 4.91 -1.72
N CYS A 276 -16.20 4.35 -2.27
CA CYS A 276 -17.55 4.86 -2.04
C CYS A 276 -18.17 4.34 -0.73
N TRP A 277 -17.37 4.18 0.33
CA TRP A 277 -17.91 3.75 1.62
C TRP A 277 -18.62 4.88 2.34
N LYS A 278 -19.87 4.61 2.78
CA LYS A 278 -20.82 5.62 3.27
C LYS A 278 -20.27 6.51 4.39
N SER A 279 -19.44 5.96 5.29
CA SER A 279 -18.94 6.71 6.46
C SER A 279 -18.01 7.88 6.10
N TYR A 280 -17.42 7.90 4.91
CA TYR A 280 -16.61 9.03 4.45
C TYR A 280 -17.46 10.28 4.20
N PHE A 281 -18.69 10.11 3.70
CA PHE A 281 -19.59 11.24 3.38
C PHE A 281 -20.20 11.91 4.61
N ASP A 282 -19.96 11.40 5.81
CA ASP A 282 -20.31 12.09 7.05
C ASP A 282 -19.44 13.35 7.31
N PHE A 283 -18.33 13.51 6.55
CA PHE A 283 -17.38 14.62 6.67
C PHE A 283 -17.60 15.66 5.56
N THR A 284 -18.47 16.63 5.84
CA THR A 284 -18.93 17.61 4.84
C THR A 284 -17.99 18.81 4.64
N ASP A 285 -16.95 18.93 5.46
CA ASP A 285 -15.99 20.03 5.41
C ASP A 285 -14.92 19.85 4.32
N CYS A 286 -14.82 18.67 3.73
CA CYS A 286 -13.94 18.37 2.61
C CYS A 286 -14.75 18.03 1.34
N SER A 287 -14.11 18.16 0.19
CA SER A 287 -14.67 17.69 -1.08
C SER A 287 -14.33 16.22 -1.28
N HIS A 288 -15.29 15.42 -1.77
CA HIS A 288 -15.10 13.99 -1.98
C HIS A 288 -14.80 13.66 -3.43
N ALA A 289 -13.77 12.86 -3.68
CA ALA A 289 -13.47 12.28 -4.99
C ALA A 289 -13.46 10.74 -4.89
N LEU A 290 -14.15 10.08 -5.82
CA LEU A 290 -14.33 8.64 -5.75
C LEU A 290 -13.30 7.88 -6.59
N CYS A 291 -12.86 6.73 -6.08
CA CYS A 291 -11.98 5.83 -6.81
C CYS A 291 -12.71 5.19 -8.00
N ASN A 292 -12.48 5.71 -9.20
CA ASN A 292 -13.11 5.16 -10.39
C ASN A 292 -12.65 3.73 -10.74
N ALA A 293 -11.50 3.26 -10.24
CA ALA A 293 -11.09 1.86 -10.42
C ALA A 293 -12.10 0.88 -9.81
N HIS A 294 -12.70 1.22 -8.67
CA HIS A 294 -13.75 0.42 -8.05
C HIS A 294 -15.03 0.44 -8.89
N ILE A 295 -15.43 1.62 -9.35
CA ILE A 295 -16.60 1.81 -10.23
C ILE A 295 -16.44 1.01 -11.53
N LEU A 296 -15.27 1.09 -12.17
CA LEU A 296 -15.00 0.34 -13.41
C LEU A 296 -15.05 -1.18 -13.22
N ARG A 297 -14.62 -1.72 -12.07
CA ARG A 297 -14.75 -3.16 -11.76
C ARG A 297 -16.20 -3.58 -11.61
N GLU A 298 -17.02 -2.77 -10.94
CA GLU A 298 -18.46 -3.06 -10.82
C GLU A 298 -19.17 -2.96 -12.18
N LEU A 299 -18.83 -1.98 -13.01
CA LEU A 299 -19.35 -1.86 -14.36
C LEU A 299 -18.92 -3.05 -15.25
N GLU A 300 -17.70 -3.55 -15.10
CA GLU A 300 -17.23 -4.75 -15.81
C GLU A 300 -18.05 -5.99 -15.41
N ALA A 301 -18.33 -6.17 -14.11
CA ALA A 301 -19.19 -7.26 -13.65
C ALA A 301 -20.62 -7.19 -14.24
N LEU A 302 -21.17 -5.99 -14.38
CA LEU A 302 -22.48 -5.79 -15.01
C LEU A 302 -22.43 -6.02 -16.52
N LYS A 303 -21.36 -5.61 -17.19
CA LYS A 303 -21.11 -5.88 -18.61
C LYS A 303 -21.04 -7.38 -18.88
N GLU A 304 -20.38 -8.18 -18.03
CA GLU A 304 -20.37 -9.64 -18.11
C GLU A 304 -21.81 -10.23 -18.05
N ASN A 305 -22.73 -9.53 -17.39
CA ASN A 305 -24.16 -9.85 -17.35
C ASN A 305 -24.98 -9.17 -18.47
N LYS A 306 -24.32 -8.67 -19.53
CA LYS A 306 -24.92 -8.06 -20.74
C LYS A 306 -25.66 -6.73 -20.48
N SER A 307 -25.34 -6.00 -19.41
CA SER A 307 -25.92 -4.68 -19.17
C SER A 307 -25.38 -3.65 -20.16
N ILE A 308 -26.29 -2.96 -20.86
CA ILE A 308 -25.94 -1.99 -21.91
C ILE A 308 -25.47 -0.67 -21.27
N TRP A 309 -26.21 -0.18 -20.26
CA TRP A 309 -25.84 1.07 -19.59
C TRP A 309 -24.47 1.00 -18.94
N ALA A 310 -24.09 -0.18 -18.40
CA ALA A 310 -22.79 -0.37 -17.76
C ALA A 310 -21.63 -0.24 -18.75
N VAL A 311 -21.82 -0.74 -20.00
CA VAL A 311 -20.84 -0.54 -21.08
C VAL A 311 -20.73 0.94 -21.43
N GLN A 312 -21.87 1.63 -21.64
CA GLN A 312 -21.89 3.06 -21.98
C GLN A 312 -21.23 3.93 -20.90
N MET A 313 -21.53 3.68 -19.63
CA MET A 313 -20.93 4.40 -18.51
C MET A 313 -19.42 4.16 -18.40
N LYS A 314 -19.00 2.90 -18.56
CA LYS A 314 -17.59 2.54 -18.56
C LYS A 314 -16.82 3.26 -19.67
N ASP A 315 -17.35 3.26 -20.89
CA ASP A 315 -16.72 3.89 -22.04
C ASP A 315 -16.64 5.43 -21.85
N LEU A 316 -17.69 6.06 -21.32
CA LEU A 316 -17.68 7.49 -20.98
C LEU A 316 -16.60 7.83 -19.95
N LEU A 317 -16.47 7.06 -18.86
CA LEU A 317 -15.47 7.33 -17.82
C LEU A 317 -14.03 7.12 -18.35
N ILE A 318 -13.83 6.13 -19.22
CA ILE A 318 -12.52 5.89 -19.85
C ILE A 318 -12.19 6.99 -20.85
N GLU A 319 -13.16 7.45 -21.65
CA GLU A 319 -12.98 8.56 -22.59
C GLU A 319 -12.60 9.85 -21.84
N LEU A 320 -13.33 10.18 -20.78
CA LEU A 320 -13.01 11.33 -19.91
C LEU A 320 -11.63 11.21 -19.28
N PHE A 321 -11.24 10.00 -18.84
CA PHE A 321 -9.91 9.77 -18.30
C PHE A 321 -8.81 10.04 -19.35
N HIS A 322 -8.97 9.52 -20.57
CA HIS A 322 -8.01 9.80 -21.63
C HIS A 322 -7.93 11.28 -22.01
N LEU A 323 -9.05 11.97 -21.99
CA LEU A 323 -9.07 13.43 -22.22
C LEU A 323 -8.38 14.19 -21.09
N SER A 324 -8.62 13.83 -19.83
CA SER A 324 -7.96 14.48 -18.68
C SER A 324 -6.44 14.28 -18.66
N GLN A 325 -5.93 13.17 -19.23
CA GLN A 325 -4.49 12.93 -19.35
C GLN A 325 -3.82 13.72 -20.49
N LYS A 326 -4.59 14.10 -21.52
CA LYS A 326 -4.06 14.85 -22.68
C LYS A 326 -4.18 16.37 -22.48
N ALA A 327 -5.10 16.81 -21.65
CA ALA A 327 -5.35 18.22 -21.45
C ALA A 327 -4.31 18.81 -20.47
N THR A 328 -3.59 19.83 -20.91
CA THR A 328 -2.85 20.74 -20.02
C THR A 328 -3.79 21.58 -19.16
N ILE A 329 -5.07 21.55 -19.45
CA ILE A 329 -6.17 22.31 -18.84
C ILE A 329 -7.37 21.35 -18.68
N ILE A 330 -8.23 21.61 -17.72
CA ILE A 330 -9.50 20.92 -17.43
C ILE A 330 -10.22 20.48 -18.72
N VAL A 331 -10.82 19.26 -18.73
CA VAL A 331 -11.62 18.77 -19.85
C VAL A 331 -12.68 19.82 -20.24
N PRO A 332 -12.70 20.31 -21.49
CA PRO A 332 -13.63 21.37 -21.90
C PRO A 332 -15.07 20.84 -21.98
N ASN A 333 -16.03 21.78 -21.99
CA ASN A 333 -17.46 21.48 -22.17
C ASN A 333 -18.08 20.58 -21.09
N LYS A 334 -17.82 20.87 -19.82
CA LYS A 334 -18.34 20.12 -18.66
C LYS A 334 -19.82 19.77 -18.79
N ASP A 335 -20.65 20.74 -19.22
CA ASP A 335 -22.10 20.54 -19.30
C ASP A 335 -22.50 19.47 -20.33
N ILE A 336 -21.78 19.35 -21.44
CA ILE A 336 -22.04 18.34 -22.46
C ILE A 336 -21.73 16.94 -21.88
N TRP A 337 -20.62 16.80 -21.15
CA TRP A 337 -20.26 15.56 -20.52
C TRP A 337 -21.21 15.16 -19.40
N LEU A 338 -21.64 16.14 -18.62
CA LEU A 338 -22.64 15.94 -17.57
C LEU A 338 -23.98 15.49 -18.15
N GLN A 339 -24.44 16.11 -19.24
CA GLN A 339 -25.65 15.67 -19.94
C GLN A 339 -25.54 14.24 -20.46
N LYS A 340 -24.41 13.85 -21.08
CA LYS A 340 -24.17 12.47 -21.51
C LYS A 340 -24.22 11.50 -20.33
N TYR A 341 -23.57 11.85 -19.22
CA TYR A 341 -23.56 11.05 -17.99
C TYR A 341 -24.97 10.84 -17.44
N LEU A 342 -25.74 11.90 -17.28
CA LEU A 342 -27.11 11.86 -16.78
C LEU A 342 -28.04 11.08 -17.72
N LYS A 343 -27.85 11.20 -19.03
CA LYS A 343 -28.60 10.43 -20.01
C LYS A 343 -28.38 8.93 -19.87
N ILE A 344 -27.13 8.51 -19.62
CA ILE A 344 -26.82 7.09 -19.37
C ILE A 344 -27.48 6.64 -18.06
N CYS A 345 -27.43 7.45 -17.00
CA CYS A 345 -28.11 7.15 -15.74
C CYS A 345 -29.62 7.01 -15.89
N GLN A 346 -30.26 7.88 -16.70
CA GLN A 346 -31.69 7.77 -17.01
C GLN A 346 -32.03 6.47 -17.78
N ASN A 347 -31.22 6.12 -18.76
CA ASN A 347 -31.42 4.85 -19.50
C ASN A 347 -31.24 3.63 -18.56
N ALA A 348 -30.29 3.72 -17.60
CA ALA A 348 -30.04 2.69 -16.62
C ALA A 348 -31.23 2.43 -15.69
N ASP A 349 -32.10 3.41 -15.41
CA ASP A 349 -33.30 3.22 -14.59
C ASP A 349 -34.27 2.17 -15.17
N THR A 350 -34.28 1.97 -16.49
CA THR A 350 -35.08 0.94 -17.14
C THR A 350 -34.48 -0.44 -17.06
N GLU A 351 -33.14 -0.55 -17.12
CA GLU A 351 -32.42 -1.84 -16.97
C GLU A 351 -32.35 -2.28 -15.50
N GLU A 352 -32.30 -1.33 -14.57
CA GLU A 352 -32.17 -1.54 -13.13
C GLU A 352 -33.37 -0.94 -12.38
N PRO A 353 -34.58 -1.50 -12.53
CA PRO A 353 -35.77 -0.93 -11.86
C PRO A 353 -35.61 -0.99 -10.33
N PRO A 354 -36.24 -0.04 -9.60
CA PRO A 354 -36.28 -0.10 -8.15
C PRO A 354 -36.98 -1.38 -7.70
N PRO A 355 -36.54 -1.99 -6.58
CA PRO A 355 -37.09 -3.27 -6.12
C PRO A 355 -38.55 -3.11 -5.69
N ILE A 356 -39.35 -4.09 -6.05
CA ILE A 356 -40.79 -4.14 -5.69
C ILE A 356 -40.91 -4.39 -4.18
N LYS A 357 -41.72 -3.59 -3.49
CA LYS A 357 -42.00 -3.76 -2.06
C LYS A 357 -42.63 -5.14 -1.79
N GLY A 358 -41.91 -6.00 -1.10
CA GLY A 358 -42.43 -7.27 -0.63
C GLY A 358 -43.30 -7.12 0.62
N LYS A 359 -44.00 -8.19 1.03
CA LYS A 359 -44.89 -8.21 2.21
C LYS A 359 -44.14 -8.05 3.55
N LYS A 360 -42.83 -8.36 3.62
CA LYS A 360 -41.99 -8.21 4.84
C LYS A 360 -40.56 -7.78 4.48
N GLY A 361 -40.01 -6.86 5.28
CA GLY A 361 -38.61 -6.40 5.20
C GLY A 361 -38.35 -5.33 4.15
N LYS A 362 -37.12 -4.74 4.17
CA LYS A 362 -36.67 -3.78 3.15
C LYS A 362 -36.26 -4.54 1.89
N PRO A 363 -36.84 -4.23 0.72
CA PRO A 363 -36.50 -4.90 -0.50
C PRO A 363 -35.01 -4.66 -0.86
N LYS A 364 -34.32 -5.71 -1.33
CA LYS A 364 -32.92 -5.64 -1.78
C LYS A 364 -32.83 -5.09 -3.20
N ASN A 365 -32.02 -4.06 -3.37
CA ASN A 365 -31.63 -3.60 -4.69
C ASN A 365 -30.75 -4.66 -5.41
N SER A 366 -30.78 -4.70 -6.73
CA SER A 366 -29.75 -5.35 -7.53
C SER A 366 -28.37 -4.69 -7.31
N LYS A 367 -27.29 -5.36 -7.70
CA LYS A 367 -25.95 -4.75 -7.67
C LYS A 367 -25.87 -3.55 -8.61
N GLY A 368 -26.48 -3.66 -9.80
CA GLY A 368 -26.54 -2.58 -10.76
C GLY A 368 -27.31 -1.39 -10.21
N ARG A 369 -28.49 -1.63 -9.59
CA ARG A 369 -29.27 -0.55 -8.94
C ARG A 369 -28.49 0.15 -7.82
N ASN A 370 -27.73 -0.59 -7.02
CA ASN A 370 -26.89 0.02 -5.98
C ASN A 370 -25.78 0.87 -6.59
N LEU A 371 -25.14 0.42 -7.67
CA LEU A 371 -24.13 1.20 -8.37
C LEU A 371 -24.75 2.45 -9.00
N LEU A 372 -25.89 2.33 -9.70
CA LEU A 372 -26.61 3.43 -10.32
C LEU A 372 -26.95 4.51 -9.28
N ASN A 373 -27.52 4.13 -8.14
CA ASN A 373 -27.86 5.07 -7.07
C ASN A 373 -26.63 5.86 -6.60
N ARG A 374 -25.46 5.18 -6.43
CA ARG A 374 -24.21 5.86 -6.04
C ARG A 374 -23.68 6.79 -7.14
N LEU A 375 -23.78 6.40 -8.39
CA LEU A 375 -23.38 7.25 -9.52
C LEU A 375 -24.23 8.50 -9.59
N VAL A 376 -25.54 8.41 -9.35
CA VAL A 376 -26.44 9.57 -9.34
C VAL A 376 -26.20 10.44 -8.09
N GLU A 377 -26.13 9.85 -6.91
CA GLU A 377 -25.96 10.57 -5.63
C GLU A 377 -24.62 11.30 -5.53
N HIS A 378 -23.55 10.69 -6.06
CA HIS A 378 -22.18 11.19 -5.89
C HIS A 378 -21.53 11.56 -7.23
N GLN A 379 -22.31 12.02 -8.21
CA GLN A 379 -21.82 12.34 -9.56
C GLN A 379 -20.61 13.30 -9.56
N ASP A 380 -20.62 14.31 -8.70
CA ASP A 380 -19.52 15.28 -8.60
C ASP A 380 -18.23 14.61 -8.16
N GLY A 381 -18.30 13.70 -7.19
CA GLY A 381 -17.15 12.92 -6.73
C GLY A 381 -16.65 11.92 -7.78
N VAL A 382 -17.54 11.32 -8.56
CA VAL A 382 -17.19 10.41 -9.67
C VAL A 382 -16.47 11.17 -10.78
N LEU A 383 -16.92 12.35 -11.13
CA LEU A 383 -16.42 13.16 -12.24
C LEU A 383 -15.33 14.16 -11.83
N ALA A 384 -14.99 14.26 -10.55
CA ALA A 384 -14.01 15.24 -10.02
C ALA A 384 -12.67 15.21 -10.78
N PHE A 385 -12.18 14.03 -11.14
CA PHE A 385 -10.91 13.84 -11.87
C PHE A 385 -10.90 14.51 -13.26
N ALA A 386 -12.07 14.62 -13.90
CA ALA A 386 -12.17 15.19 -15.23
C ALA A 386 -12.22 16.73 -15.21
N PHE A 387 -12.76 17.31 -14.14
CA PHE A 387 -13.02 18.74 -14.05
C PHE A 387 -12.21 19.45 -12.96
N THR A 388 -11.35 18.73 -12.26
CA THR A 388 -10.41 19.28 -11.27
C THR A 388 -9.04 18.62 -11.48
N GLN A 389 -8.12 19.34 -12.10
CA GLN A 389 -6.83 18.83 -12.61
C GLN A 389 -5.99 18.10 -11.54
N ILE A 390 -6.08 18.53 -10.28
CA ILE A 390 -5.30 17.94 -9.17
C ILE A 390 -5.90 16.62 -8.66
N VAL A 391 -7.17 16.32 -8.98
CA VAL A 391 -7.86 15.12 -8.48
C VAL A 391 -7.51 13.91 -9.34
N PRO A 392 -6.97 12.84 -8.76
CA PRO A 392 -6.62 11.64 -9.52
C PRO A 392 -7.87 10.80 -9.83
N PHE A 393 -7.78 9.99 -10.89
CA PHE A 393 -8.81 9.05 -11.30
C PHE A 393 -9.05 7.90 -10.31
N THR A 394 -8.03 7.54 -9.53
CA THR A 394 -8.06 6.36 -8.65
C THR A 394 -7.50 6.65 -7.27
N ASN A 395 -7.87 5.83 -6.28
CA ASN A 395 -7.30 5.84 -4.93
C ASN A 395 -6.04 4.95 -4.79
N ASN A 396 -5.34 4.65 -5.87
CA ASN A 396 -4.20 3.73 -5.88
C ASN A 396 -3.07 4.16 -4.92
N GLN A 397 -2.98 5.44 -4.54
CA GLN A 397 -1.96 5.91 -3.60
C GLN A 397 -2.18 5.30 -2.21
N ALA A 398 -3.36 5.45 -1.62
CA ALA A 398 -3.68 4.85 -0.33
C ALA A 398 -3.64 3.32 -0.39
N GLU A 399 -4.16 2.71 -1.47
CA GLU A 399 -4.12 1.26 -1.67
C GLU A 399 -2.68 0.72 -1.68
N ARG A 400 -1.72 1.42 -2.30
CA ARG A 400 -0.30 1.02 -2.28
C ARG A 400 0.30 1.12 -0.90
N ASP A 401 0.05 2.20 -0.18
CA ASP A 401 0.62 2.45 1.14
C ASP A 401 0.10 1.44 2.17
N ILE A 402 -1.20 1.11 2.10
CA ILE A 402 -1.80 0.13 3.01
C ILE A 402 -1.44 -1.33 2.67
N ARG A 403 -0.99 -1.60 1.45
CA ARG A 403 -0.62 -2.95 0.98
C ARG A 403 0.52 -3.56 1.79
N SER A 404 1.42 -2.73 2.35
CA SER A 404 2.50 -3.17 3.23
C SER A 404 1.97 -3.93 4.46
N LEU A 405 0.81 -3.53 5.00
CA LEU A 405 0.13 -4.21 6.11
C LEU A 405 -0.43 -5.58 5.70
N LYS A 406 -0.93 -5.71 4.46
CA LYS A 406 -1.37 -7.02 3.94
C LYS A 406 -0.21 -8.00 3.80
N THR A 407 0.98 -7.52 3.45
CA THR A 407 2.20 -8.34 3.45
C THR A 407 2.56 -8.76 4.88
N LYS A 408 2.51 -7.83 5.85
CA LYS A 408 2.75 -8.15 7.28
C LYS A 408 1.75 -9.19 7.79
N GLN A 409 0.48 -9.08 7.41
CA GLN A 409 -0.55 -10.06 7.78
C GLN A 409 -0.26 -11.46 7.22
N LYS A 410 0.24 -11.56 6.00
CA LYS A 410 0.60 -12.85 5.39
C LYS A 410 1.81 -13.50 6.06
N VAL A 411 2.76 -12.71 6.54
CA VAL A 411 3.99 -13.21 7.19
C VAL A 411 3.76 -13.51 8.66
N ALA A 412 3.14 -12.59 9.40
CA ALA A 412 3.02 -12.64 10.87
C ALA A 412 1.59 -12.90 11.36
N THR A 413 0.61 -13.09 10.46
CA THR A 413 -0.82 -13.34 10.72
C THR A 413 -1.53 -12.26 11.55
N SER A 414 -0.96 -11.84 12.69
CA SER A 414 -1.56 -10.86 13.62
C SER A 414 -0.49 -10.11 14.42
N PHE A 415 -0.90 -9.01 15.05
CA PHE A 415 -0.13 -8.38 16.14
C PHE A 415 -0.51 -9.01 17.48
N ARG A 416 0.49 -9.30 18.31
CA ARG A 416 0.26 -9.87 19.66
C ARG A 416 -0.36 -8.85 20.63
N THR A 417 -0.05 -7.55 20.46
CA THR A 417 -0.53 -6.47 21.33
C THR A 417 -0.99 -5.27 20.53
N PHE A 418 -1.87 -4.45 21.12
CA PHE A 418 -2.31 -3.19 20.52
C PHE A 418 -1.14 -2.21 20.38
N LYS A 419 -0.30 -2.08 21.43
CA LYS A 419 0.91 -1.25 21.39
C LYS A 419 1.86 -1.64 20.25
N GLY A 420 2.03 -2.94 20.01
CA GLY A 420 2.83 -3.42 18.87
C GLY A 420 2.24 -3.01 17.51
N ALA A 421 0.92 -2.96 17.39
CA ALA A 421 0.24 -2.46 16.20
C ALA A 421 0.41 -0.93 16.03
N GLU A 422 0.31 -0.15 17.12
CA GLU A 422 0.57 1.29 17.11
C GLU A 422 2.03 1.60 16.74
N ASN A 423 3.00 0.89 17.37
CA ASN A 423 4.42 1.02 17.03
C ASN A 423 4.64 0.80 15.54
N HIS A 424 4.06 -0.28 15.00
CA HIS A 424 4.18 -0.58 13.57
C HIS A 424 3.55 0.52 12.71
N ALA A 425 2.37 1.04 13.06
CA ALA A 425 1.69 2.08 12.29
C ALA A 425 2.53 3.36 12.19
N ARG A 426 3.06 3.86 13.31
CA ARG A 426 3.88 5.08 13.34
C ARG A 426 5.21 4.89 12.60
N ILE A 427 5.92 3.78 12.84
CA ILE A 427 7.20 3.52 12.17
C ILE A 427 6.97 3.31 10.67
N GLN A 428 5.93 2.59 10.27
CA GLN A 428 5.59 2.40 8.85
C GLN A 428 5.20 3.72 8.17
N SER A 429 4.52 4.65 8.87
CA SER A 429 4.24 6.00 8.37
C SER A 429 5.53 6.73 8.02
N PHE A 430 6.50 6.71 8.93
CA PHE A 430 7.82 7.30 8.72
C PHE A 430 8.58 6.63 7.56
N VAL A 431 8.68 5.32 7.56
CA VAL A 431 9.37 4.55 6.52
C VAL A 431 8.74 4.79 5.14
N SER A 432 7.41 4.76 5.04
CA SER A 432 6.71 5.04 3.78
C SER A 432 6.96 6.47 3.30
N THR A 433 6.99 7.44 4.21
CA THR A 433 7.30 8.84 3.91
C THR A 433 8.73 8.98 3.39
N LEU A 434 9.73 8.36 4.06
CA LEU A 434 11.12 8.37 3.59
C LEU A 434 11.25 7.78 2.17
N ARG A 435 10.56 6.66 1.89
CA ARG A 435 10.56 6.04 0.55
C ARG A 435 10.00 6.97 -0.52
N LYS A 436 8.93 7.71 -0.22
CA LYS A 436 8.34 8.70 -1.12
C LYS A 436 9.31 9.85 -1.41
N HIS A 437 10.07 10.27 -0.41
CA HIS A 437 11.11 11.30 -0.54
C HIS A 437 12.43 10.75 -1.11
N GLN A 438 12.52 9.46 -1.48
CA GLN A 438 13.73 8.80 -1.98
C GLN A 438 14.92 8.92 -1.01
N MET A 439 14.64 8.96 0.30
CA MET A 439 15.65 9.03 1.35
C MET A 439 16.09 7.62 1.79
N ASN A 440 17.33 7.50 2.25
CA ASN A 440 17.85 6.24 2.76
C ASN A 440 17.20 5.91 4.11
N VAL A 441 16.33 4.88 4.13
CA VAL A 441 15.58 4.50 5.34
C VAL A 441 16.51 4.07 6.48
N PHE A 442 17.52 3.26 6.19
CA PHE A 442 18.42 2.75 7.22
C PHE A 442 19.20 3.89 7.90
N GLN A 443 19.77 4.81 7.11
CA GLN A 443 20.50 5.95 7.65
C GLN A 443 19.58 6.85 8.51
N ASN A 444 18.37 7.14 8.03
CA ASN A 444 17.44 7.97 8.80
C ASN A 444 16.95 7.28 10.09
N LEU A 445 16.81 5.95 10.11
CA LEU A 445 16.55 5.22 11.34
C LEU A 445 17.75 5.32 12.34
N ILE A 446 18.99 5.26 11.86
CA ILE A 446 20.17 5.51 12.69
C ILE A 446 20.13 6.93 13.28
N ASP A 447 19.77 7.92 12.46
CA ASP A 447 19.68 9.32 12.90
C ASP A 447 18.59 9.51 13.97
N ILE A 448 17.44 8.82 13.86
CA ILE A 448 16.40 8.77 14.90
C ILE A 448 16.97 8.24 16.22
N PHE A 449 17.67 7.10 16.21
CA PHE A 449 18.29 6.54 17.41
C PHE A 449 19.42 7.42 18.00
N ASN A 450 20.02 8.27 17.17
CA ASN A 450 21.02 9.24 17.58
C ASN A 450 20.42 10.63 17.92
N GLN A 451 19.08 10.74 18.00
CA GLN A 451 18.37 11.99 18.31
C GLN A 451 18.68 13.12 17.32
N LYS A 452 19.04 12.79 16.09
CA LYS A 452 19.27 13.77 15.03
C LYS A 452 17.96 14.14 14.34
N GLN A 453 17.87 15.39 13.91
CA GLN A 453 16.71 15.87 13.17
C GLN A 453 16.68 15.26 11.76
N VAL A 454 15.51 14.73 11.36
CA VAL A 454 15.23 14.31 10.00
C VAL A 454 14.44 15.41 9.30
N VAL A 455 14.96 15.88 8.17
CA VAL A 455 14.34 16.94 7.37
C VAL A 455 13.85 16.33 6.06
N PHE A 456 12.55 16.43 5.80
CA PHE A 456 11.96 16.03 4.52
C PHE A 456 12.15 17.13 3.48
N LYS A 457 12.32 16.75 2.22
CA LYS A 457 12.33 17.71 1.13
C LYS A 457 10.96 18.41 1.08
N THR A 458 10.95 19.71 1.00
CA THR A 458 9.74 20.49 0.68
C THR A 458 9.31 20.16 -0.75
N ALA A 459 8.00 20.05 -0.95
CA ALA A 459 7.42 19.79 -2.27
C ALA A 459 7.65 20.95 -3.25
#